data_1133ad9fbaa87a546f306ee30fd5b78b
#
_entry.id   1133ad9fbaa87a546f306ee30fd5b78b
#
_cell.length_a   1.000
_cell.length_b   1.000
_cell.length_c   1.000
_cell.angle_alpha   90.00
_cell.angle_beta   90.00
_cell.angle_gamma   90.00
#
_symmetry.space_group_name_H-M   'P 1'
#
loop_
_entity.id
_entity.type
_entity.pdbx_description
1 polymer ?
#
loop_
_entity_poly.entity_id
_entity_poly.type
_entity_poly.pdbx_seq_one_letter_code
_entity_poly.pdbx_strand_id
1 'polypeptide(L)'
;YYHYESTADPVVDILKAANELSEILDYKFDGNVFLAGYSEGGYATMAGHKMMEESATNGFNLIASAPASGGYDIKGMQEYFFSRESYHQPYYLGYVALSYKQVYNATNILTDIFQEPYSTDLPDLFDGSLSGSQINDNLTDVMADLLQADILANINTDPKYDYLNEAFAINSLNEFVPTRKMIMYHGTADITVPYQNSVDTYNSMIDLGASPNILSFVPLEDATHDSGVVPYIIDVIETFDALK
;
A
#
# COMPACT_ATOMS: atom_id res chain seq x y z
N TYR A 1 -2.65 -0.55 -8.45
CA TYR A 1 -2.08 0.27 -7.37
C TYR A 1 -3.04 0.30 -6.20
N TYR A 2 -2.61 -0.07 -5.01
CA TYR A 2 -3.43 -0.17 -3.79
C TYR A 2 -4.76 -0.92 -3.95
N HIS A 3 -4.76 -1.99 -4.73
CA HIS A 3 -5.86 -2.93 -4.84
C HIS A 3 -5.41 -4.28 -4.28
N TYR A 4 -6.05 -4.74 -3.21
CA TYR A 4 -5.61 -5.89 -2.41
C TYR A 4 -5.36 -7.15 -3.25
N GLU A 5 -6.39 -7.65 -3.90
CA GLU A 5 -6.30 -8.93 -4.63
C GLU A 5 -5.27 -8.87 -5.77
N SER A 6 -5.32 -7.84 -6.65
CA SER A 6 -4.41 -7.74 -7.78
C SER A 6 -2.95 -7.46 -7.38
N THR A 7 -2.72 -7.06 -6.13
CA THR A 7 -1.38 -6.88 -5.56
C THR A 7 -0.90 -8.14 -4.85
N ALA A 8 -1.77 -8.84 -4.14
CA ALA A 8 -1.42 -10.03 -3.37
C ALA A 8 -1.29 -11.30 -4.23
N ASP A 9 -2.17 -11.48 -5.24
CA ASP A 9 -2.12 -12.64 -6.14
C ASP A 9 -0.75 -12.82 -6.83
N PRO A 10 -0.12 -11.79 -7.42
CA PRO A 10 1.22 -11.93 -8.02
C PRO A 10 2.31 -12.31 -7.02
N VAL A 11 2.19 -11.91 -5.74
CA VAL A 11 3.14 -12.33 -4.69
C VAL A 11 3.09 -13.85 -4.49
N VAL A 12 1.89 -14.42 -4.46
CA VAL A 12 1.72 -15.88 -4.34
C VAL A 12 2.11 -16.59 -5.64
N ASP A 13 1.79 -16.03 -6.78
CA ASP A 13 2.08 -16.65 -8.07
C ASP A 13 3.58 -16.67 -8.40
N ILE A 14 4.35 -15.63 -8.02
CA ILE A 14 5.81 -15.66 -8.19
C ILE A 14 6.46 -16.74 -7.31
N LEU A 15 5.92 -17.05 -6.13
CA LEU A 15 6.41 -18.14 -5.29
C LEU A 15 6.18 -19.50 -5.94
N LYS A 16 5.01 -19.72 -6.56
CA LYS A 16 4.72 -20.93 -7.34
C LYS A 16 5.70 -21.08 -8.51
N ALA A 17 5.86 -20.00 -9.28
CA ALA A 17 6.80 -19.99 -10.41
C ALA A 17 8.25 -20.23 -9.96
N ALA A 18 8.66 -19.65 -8.83
CA ALA A 18 9.98 -19.87 -8.26
C ALA A 18 10.19 -21.34 -7.82
N ASN A 19 9.16 -21.97 -7.24
CA ASN A 19 9.21 -23.38 -6.88
C ASN A 19 9.36 -24.28 -8.11
N GLU A 20 8.53 -24.07 -9.15
CA GLU A 20 8.64 -24.80 -10.41
C GLU A 20 10.03 -24.62 -11.07
N LEU A 21 10.55 -23.40 -11.07
CA LEU A 21 11.89 -23.13 -11.60
C LEU A 21 12.98 -23.83 -10.78
N SER A 22 12.84 -23.90 -9.47
CA SER A 22 13.78 -24.57 -8.57
C SER A 22 13.90 -26.07 -8.91
N GLU A 23 12.78 -26.73 -9.21
CA GLU A 23 12.75 -28.13 -9.65
C GLU A 23 13.45 -28.32 -10.99
N ILE A 24 13.21 -27.41 -11.97
CA ILE A 24 13.84 -27.45 -13.29
C ILE A 24 15.37 -27.29 -13.19
N LEU A 25 15.83 -26.44 -12.29
CA LEU A 25 17.24 -26.10 -12.11
C LEU A 25 17.95 -26.99 -11.08
N ASP A 26 17.26 -27.97 -10.51
CA ASP A 26 17.76 -28.86 -9.44
C ASP A 26 18.28 -28.08 -8.19
N TYR A 27 17.61 -26.95 -7.87
CA TYR A 27 17.82 -26.26 -6.59
C TYR A 27 16.87 -26.79 -5.53
N LYS A 28 17.35 -26.85 -4.30
CA LYS A 28 16.49 -27.19 -3.15
C LYS A 28 15.81 -25.90 -2.66
N PHE A 29 14.52 -25.80 -2.92
CA PHE A 29 13.66 -24.83 -2.26
C PHE A 29 12.96 -25.53 -1.08
N ASP A 30 13.16 -25.03 0.13
CA ASP A 30 12.64 -25.65 1.36
C ASP A 30 11.21 -25.19 1.71
N GLY A 31 10.63 -24.32 0.88
CA GLY A 31 9.29 -23.76 1.08
C GLY A 31 9.23 -22.61 2.10
N ASN A 32 10.33 -22.27 2.75
CA ASN A 32 10.38 -21.14 3.69
C ASN A 32 10.46 -19.82 2.94
N VAL A 33 9.60 -18.88 3.34
CA VAL A 33 9.42 -17.57 2.65
C VAL A 33 9.56 -16.45 3.65
N PHE A 34 10.25 -15.40 3.23
CA PHE A 34 10.26 -14.09 3.86
C PHE A 34 9.74 -13.06 2.86
N LEU A 35 8.88 -12.15 3.31
CA LEU A 35 8.35 -11.07 2.48
C LEU A 35 8.87 -9.73 3.00
N ALA A 36 9.42 -8.91 2.11
CA ALA A 36 9.88 -7.57 2.43
C ALA A 36 9.57 -6.59 1.30
N GLY A 37 9.24 -5.36 1.65
CA GLY A 37 8.97 -4.33 0.66
C GLY A 37 8.77 -2.97 1.30
N TYR A 38 9.06 -1.92 0.52
CA TYR A 38 9.01 -0.53 0.93
C TYR A 38 8.01 0.25 0.10
N SER A 39 7.31 1.22 0.69
CA SER A 39 6.32 2.07 0.02
C SER A 39 5.16 1.24 -0.56
N GLU A 40 4.88 1.27 -1.85
CA GLU A 40 3.93 0.36 -2.50
C GLU A 40 4.31 -1.11 -2.26
N GLY A 41 5.62 -1.43 -2.27
CA GLY A 41 6.13 -2.75 -1.90
C GLY A 41 5.83 -3.12 -0.45
N GLY A 42 5.73 -2.15 0.45
CA GLY A 42 5.26 -2.34 1.83
C GLY A 42 3.80 -2.79 1.88
N TYR A 43 2.94 -2.10 1.14
CA TYR A 43 1.54 -2.52 0.97
C TYR A 43 1.45 -3.92 0.36
N ALA A 44 2.21 -4.19 -0.71
CA ALA A 44 2.24 -5.50 -1.37
C ALA A 44 2.73 -6.61 -0.41
N THR A 45 3.71 -6.30 0.45
CA THR A 45 4.21 -7.23 1.47
C THR A 45 3.12 -7.58 2.49
N MET A 46 2.37 -6.59 2.99
CA MET A 46 1.28 -6.82 3.93
C MET A 46 0.11 -7.54 3.26
N ALA A 47 -0.23 -7.18 2.03
CA ALA A 47 -1.27 -7.84 1.23
C ALA A 47 -0.93 -9.32 0.96
N GLY A 48 0.32 -9.59 0.55
CA GLY A 48 0.82 -10.96 0.35
C GLY A 48 0.84 -11.78 1.65
N HIS A 49 1.25 -11.16 2.77
CA HIS A 49 1.20 -11.80 4.10
C HIS A 49 -0.24 -12.24 4.43
N LYS A 50 -1.19 -11.30 4.37
CA LYS A 50 -2.61 -11.57 4.65
C LYS A 50 -3.14 -12.68 3.75
N MET A 51 -2.90 -12.61 2.45
CA MET A 51 -3.35 -13.64 1.50
C MET A 51 -2.72 -15.01 1.78
N MET A 52 -1.45 -15.08 2.14
CA MET A 52 -0.80 -16.34 2.50
C MET A 52 -1.37 -16.96 3.78
N GLU A 53 -1.89 -16.16 4.71
CA GLU A 53 -2.55 -16.67 5.90
C GLU A 53 -4.00 -17.09 5.66
N GLU A 54 -4.73 -16.38 4.80
CA GLU A 54 -6.14 -16.65 4.46
C GLU A 54 -6.31 -17.84 3.51
N SER A 55 -5.39 -18.01 2.58
CA SER A 55 -5.39 -19.15 1.67
C SER A 55 -4.56 -20.29 2.26
N ALA A 56 -5.11 -21.52 2.24
CA ALA A 56 -4.33 -22.71 2.56
C ALA A 56 -3.03 -22.65 1.72
N THR A 57 -1.96 -22.26 2.36
CA THR A 57 -0.69 -21.89 1.74
C THR A 57 -0.23 -23.02 0.85
N ASN A 58 -0.26 -22.87 -0.42
CA ASN A 58 0.17 -23.74 -1.50
C ASN A 58 1.54 -24.44 -1.29
N GLY A 59 1.84 -24.89 -0.09
CA GLY A 59 3.10 -25.54 0.31
C GLY A 59 4.18 -24.58 0.80
N PHE A 60 3.92 -23.26 0.87
CA PHE A 60 4.88 -22.28 1.38
C PHE A 60 4.68 -22.00 2.86
N ASN A 61 5.79 -21.83 3.57
CA ASN A 61 5.82 -21.50 4.99
C ASN A 61 6.29 -20.04 5.15
N LEU A 62 5.37 -19.13 5.39
CA LEU A 62 5.72 -17.74 5.69
C LEU A 62 6.37 -17.66 7.07
N ILE A 63 7.67 -17.42 7.11
CA ILE A 63 8.46 -17.28 8.35
C ILE A 63 8.23 -15.91 8.97
N ALA A 64 8.41 -14.87 8.17
CA ALA A 64 8.19 -13.49 8.59
C ALA A 64 7.91 -12.57 7.39
N SER A 65 7.26 -11.44 7.67
CA SER A 65 7.17 -10.32 6.75
C SER A 65 7.66 -9.02 7.38
N ALA A 66 8.14 -8.11 6.54
CA ALA A 66 8.66 -6.81 6.93
C ALA A 66 8.09 -5.71 6.01
N PRO A 67 6.78 -5.37 6.13
CA PRO A 67 6.19 -4.28 5.38
C PRO A 67 6.70 -2.93 5.90
N ALA A 68 7.14 -2.02 5.00
CA ALA A 68 7.68 -0.72 5.37
C ALA A 68 7.05 0.43 4.60
N SER A 69 6.73 1.53 5.30
CA SER A 69 6.28 2.83 4.75
C SER A 69 5.17 2.71 3.69
N GLY A 70 4.28 1.74 3.85
CA GLY A 70 3.13 1.50 2.97
C GLY A 70 1.88 2.24 3.45
N GLY A 71 0.97 2.53 2.52
CA GLY A 71 -0.37 3.02 2.86
C GLY A 71 -1.30 1.85 3.14
N TYR A 72 -1.35 1.39 4.36
CA TYR A 72 -2.10 0.17 4.73
C TYR A 72 -3.57 0.44 5.00
N ASP A 73 -3.89 1.55 5.64
CA ASP A 73 -5.25 2.07 5.79
C ASP A 73 -5.53 3.08 4.67
N ILE A 74 -6.12 2.60 3.58
CA ILE A 74 -6.44 3.43 2.40
C ILE A 74 -7.50 4.48 2.75
N LYS A 75 -8.47 4.12 3.59
CA LYS A 75 -9.49 5.06 4.05
C LYS A 75 -8.89 6.18 4.89
N GLY A 76 -8.02 5.85 5.84
CA GLY A 76 -7.29 6.84 6.63
C GLY A 76 -6.36 7.72 5.77
N MET A 77 -5.73 7.16 4.73
CA MET A 77 -4.97 7.96 3.77
C MET A 77 -5.84 8.94 3.00
N GLN A 78 -7.02 8.51 2.53
CA GLN A 78 -7.97 9.41 1.86
C GLN A 78 -8.36 10.57 2.78
N GLU A 79 -8.71 10.30 4.03
CA GLU A 79 -9.08 11.32 5.01
C GLU A 79 -7.92 12.29 5.28
N TYR A 80 -6.71 11.76 5.42
CA TYR A 80 -5.51 12.58 5.59
C TYR A 80 -5.29 13.52 4.42
N PHE A 81 -5.22 13.02 3.18
CA PHE A 81 -4.91 13.85 2.02
C PHE A 81 -6.04 14.85 1.72
N PHE A 82 -7.30 14.47 1.85
CA PHE A 82 -8.45 15.37 1.57
C PHE A 82 -8.57 16.50 2.62
N SER A 83 -7.94 16.34 3.78
CA SER A 83 -7.89 17.40 4.81
C SER A 83 -6.72 18.38 4.63
N ARG A 84 -5.80 18.12 3.69
CA ARG A 84 -4.61 18.97 3.49
C ARG A 84 -4.87 20.12 2.53
N GLU A 85 -4.15 21.23 2.74
CA GLU A 85 -4.11 22.33 1.78
C GLU A 85 -3.30 21.94 0.54
N SER A 86 -2.21 21.19 0.73
CA SER A 86 -1.34 20.75 -0.35
C SER A 86 -0.76 19.35 -0.10
N TYR A 87 -0.41 18.67 -1.21
CA TYR A 87 0.30 17.39 -1.20
C TYR A 87 1.34 17.37 -2.33
N HIS A 88 2.61 17.18 -1.99
CA HIS A 88 3.74 17.31 -2.91
C HIS A 88 3.87 16.17 -3.95
N GLN A 89 3.07 15.10 -3.86
CA GLN A 89 3.07 13.96 -4.77
C GLN A 89 1.66 13.62 -5.28
N PRO A 90 0.93 14.59 -5.89
CA PRO A 90 -0.47 14.39 -6.29
C PRO A 90 -0.66 13.26 -7.29
N TYR A 91 0.36 12.86 -8.04
CA TYR A 91 0.27 11.76 -9.01
C TYR A 91 -0.10 10.42 -8.35
N TYR A 92 0.18 10.22 -7.06
CA TYR A 92 -0.27 8.99 -6.35
C TYR A 92 -1.79 8.90 -6.24
N LEU A 93 -2.50 10.03 -6.11
CA LEU A 93 -3.96 10.04 -6.14
C LEU A 93 -4.49 9.62 -7.52
N GLY A 94 -3.81 10.06 -8.58
CA GLY A 94 -4.09 9.64 -9.97
C GLY A 94 -3.90 8.12 -10.15
N TYR A 95 -2.82 7.53 -9.61
CA TYR A 95 -2.61 6.08 -9.64
C TYR A 95 -3.76 5.31 -9.00
N VAL A 96 -4.17 5.70 -7.79
CA VAL A 96 -5.29 5.04 -7.09
C VAL A 96 -6.58 5.14 -7.89
N ALA A 97 -6.92 6.36 -8.37
CA ALA A 97 -8.14 6.57 -9.12
C ALA A 97 -8.19 5.77 -10.44
N LEU A 98 -7.09 5.75 -11.19
CA LEU A 98 -6.99 4.98 -12.45
C LEU A 98 -7.02 3.47 -12.19
N SER A 99 -6.36 3.00 -11.14
CA SER A 99 -6.43 1.60 -10.73
C SER A 99 -7.87 1.18 -10.41
N TYR A 100 -8.56 1.96 -9.59
CA TYR A 100 -9.94 1.68 -9.20
C TYR A 100 -10.92 1.83 -10.36
N LYS A 101 -10.69 2.80 -11.27
CA LYS A 101 -11.43 2.90 -12.53
C LYS A 101 -11.39 1.60 -13.30
N GLN A 102 -10.20 1.00 -13.40
CA GLN A 102 -9.99 -0.24 -14.16
C GLN A 102 -10.58 -1.46 -13.46
N VAL A 103 -10.27 -1.62 -12.17
CA VAL A 103 -10.65 -2.82 -11.41
C VAL A 103 -12.16 -2.88 -11.13
N TYR A 104 -12.74 -1.77 -10.72
CA TYR A 104 -14.17 -1.69 -10.35
C TYR A 104 -15.08 -1.25 -11.49
N ASN A 105 -14.54 -1.01 -12.71
CA ASN A 105 -15.28 -0.43 -13.84
C ASN A 105 -15.97 0.89 -13.47
N ALA A 106 -15.36 1.67 -12.58
CA ALA A 106 -15.91 2.93 -12.06
C ALA A 106 -15.69 4.06 -13.08
N THR A 107 -16.57 4.15 -14.08
CA THR A 107 -16.39 5.05 -15.25
C THR A 107 -16.33 6.52 -14.88
N ASN A 108 -17.01 6.94 -13.81
CA ASN A 108 -17.09 8.34 -13.38
C ASN A 108 -16.02 8.73 -12.36
N ILE A 109 -15.19 7.82 -11.90
CA ILE A 109 -14.26 8.06 -10.76
C ILE A 109 -13.36 9.29 -10.97
N LEU A 110 -12.86 9.51 -12.19
CA LEU A 110 -11.98 10.65 -12.45
C LEU A 110 -12.74 11.98 -12.35
N THR A 111 -13.94 12.08 -12.89
CA THR A 111 -14.77 13.28 -12.81
C THR A 111 -15.40 13.49 -11.44
N ASP A 112 -15.58 12.43 -10.66
CA ASP A 112 -16.04 12.52 -9.28
C ASP A 112 -14.94 13.02 -8.35
N ILE A 113 -13.68 12.67 -8.62
CA ILE A 113 -12.54 13.02 -7.76
C ILE A 113 -11.86 14.32 -8.21
N PHE A 114 -11.53 14.47 -9.51
CA PHE A 114 -10.66 15.53 -10.01
C PHE A 114 -11.41 16.62 -10.74
N GLN A 115 -10.93 17.86 -10.59
CA GLN A 115 -11.37 18.99 -11.40
C GLN A 115 -10.81 18.91 -12.82
N GLU A 116 -11.44 19.65 -13.77
CA GLU A 116 -10.84 19.90 -15.07
C GLU A 116 -9.66 20.89 -14.93
N PRO A 117 -8.57 20.69 -15.71
CA PRO A 117 -8.45 19.71 -16.80
C PRO A 117 -7.99 18.31 -16.35
N TYR A 118 -7.66 18.10 -15.08
CA TYR A 118 -7.03 16.87 -14.57
C TYR A 118 -7.88 15.61 -14.78
N SER A 119 -9.20 15.72 -14.60
CA SER A 119 -10.11 14.59 -14.84
C SER A 119 -10.04 14.04 -16.26
N THR A 120 -9.78 14.91 -17.24
CA THR A 120 -9.62 14.56 -18.65
C THR A 120 -8.21 14.12 -18.99
N ASP A 121 -7.18 14.80 -18.45
CA ASP A 121 -5.79 14.61 -18.84
C ASP A 121 -5.11 13.40 -18.16
N LEU A 122 -5.56 12.99 -16.97
CA LEU A 122 -4.95 11.92 -16.20
C LEU A 122 -4.70 10.63 -17.01
N PRO A 123 -5.62 10.08 -17.82
CA PRO A 123 -5.36 8.86 -18.58
C PRO A 123 -4.14 8.96 -19.51
N ASP A 124 -3.94 10.13 -20.13
CA ASP A 124 -2.84 10.36 -21.06
C ASP A 124 -1.50 10.57 -20.32
N LEU A 125 -1.54 11.13 -19.11
CA LEU A 125 -0.33 11.29 -18.27
C LEU A 125 0.21 9.95 -17.74
N PHE A 126 -0.65 8.92 -17.65
CA PHE A 126 -0.29 7.60 -17.10
C PHE A 126 -0.13 6.51 -18.16
N ASP A 127 0.21 6.85 -19.38
CA ASP A 127 0.45 5.91 -20.50
C ASP A 127 1.81 5.18 -20.42
N GLY A 128 2.63 5.51 -19.43
CA GLY A 128 3.96 4.94 -19.20
C GLY A 128 5.10 5.72 -19.88
N SER A 129 4.81 6.82 -20.58
CA SER A 129 5.82 7.66 -21.24
C SER A 129 6.49 8.67 -20.28
N LEU A 130 5.82 9.02 -19.18
CA LEU A 130 6.26 10.01 -18.21
C LEU A 130 6.72 9.37 -16.89
N SER A 131 7.75 9.95 -16.28
CA SER A 131 8.12 9.63 -14.89
C SER A 131 7.13 10.28 -13.90
N GLY A 132 7.07 9.79 -12.64
CA GLY A 132 6.22 10.40 -11.60
C GLY A 132 6.48 11.89 -11.39
N SER A 133 7.73 12.36 -11.47
CA SER A 133 8.05 13.79 -11.41
C SER A 133 7.45 14.56 -12.58
N GLN A 134 7.54 14.01 -13.80
CA GLN A 134 6.96 14.66 -14.98
C GLN A 134 5.43 14.67 -14.92
N ILE A 135 4.80 13.66 -14.34
CA ILE A 135 3.35 13.66 -14.09
C ILE A 135 3.01 14.76 -13.08
N ASN A 136 3.74 14.88 -11.98
CA ASN A 136 3.54 15.94 -10.99
C ASN A 136 3.67 17.35 -11.60
N ASP A 137 4.59 17.55 -12.55
CA ASP A 137 4.75 18.85 -13.25
C ASP A 137 3.49 19.25 -14.06
N ASN A 138 2.60 18.30 -14.35
CA ASN A 138 1.31 18.52 -15.03
C ASN A 138 0.12 18.57 -14.07
N LEU A 139 0.33 18.39 -12.78
CA LEU A 139 -0.70 18.45 -11.74
C LEU A 139 -0.44 19.63 -10.80
N THR A 140 -1.45 20.03 -10.04
CA THR A 140 -1.28 20.97 -8.93
C THR A 140 -1.11 20.21 -7.61
N ASP A 141 -0.29 20.74 -6.72
CA ASP A 141 -0.13 20.25 -5.35
C ASP A 141 -1.21 20.82 -4.40
N VAL A 142 -1.98 21.82 -4.83
CA VAL A 142 -3.07 22.42 -4.06
C VAL A 142 -4.32 21.55 -4.16
N MET A 143 -4.70 20.94 -3.05
CA MET A 143 -5.78 19.95 -3.05
C MET A 143 -7.14 20.51 -3.45
N ALA A 144 -7.43 21.77 -3.09
CA ALA A 144 -8.67 22.43 -3.46
C ALA A 144 -8.76 22.78 -4.96
N ASP A 145 -7.61 22.85 -5.66
CA ASP A 145 -7.56 23.09 -7.11
C ASP A 145 -7.50 21.77 -7.89
N LEU A 146 -7.01 20.70 -7.27
CA LEU A 146 -6.91 19.37 -7.87
C LEU A 146 -8.23 18.60 -7.78
N LEU A 147 -8.88 18.63 -6.61
CA LEU A 147 -10.04 17.79 -6.29
C LEU A 147 -11.36 18.58 -6.40
N GLN A 148 -12.43 17.88 -6.73
CA GLN A 148 -13.77 18.44 -6.73
C GLN A 148 -14.15 18.95 -5.34
N ALA A 149 -14.67 20.18 -5.24
CA ALA A 149 -15.12 20.73 -3.95
C ALA A 149 -16.22 19.87 -3.29
N ASP A 150 -17.02 19.21 -4.12
CA ASP A 150 -18.09 18.34 -3.64
C ASP A 150 -17.58 17.07 -2.96
N ILE A 151 -16.57 16.40 -3.53
CA ILE A 151 -15.99 15.21 -2.87
C ILE A 151 -15.26 15.59 -1.59
N LEU A 152 -14.55 16.72 -1.57
CA LEU A 152 -13.89 17.21 -0.35
C LEU A 152 -14.89 17.46 0.79
N ALA A 153 -16.08 17.93 0.47
CA ALA A 153 -17.11 18.22 1.47
C ALA A 153 -17.97 17.01 1.86
N ASN A 154 -18.21 16.08 0.94
CA ASN A 154 -19.34 15.16 1.04
C ASN A 154 -18.97 13.68 0.90
N ILE A 155 -17.68 13.30 0.74
CA ILE A 155 -17.28 11.91 0.49
C ILE A 155 -17.81 10.94 1.54
N ASN A 156 -17.92 11.35 2.78
CA ASN A 156 -18.38 10.51 3.88
C ASN A 156 -19.90 10.58 4.15
N THR A 157 -20.64 11.42 3.41
CA THR A 157 -22.06 11.72 3.73
C THR A 157 -23.00 11.61 2.53
N ASP A 158 -22.49 11.72 1.30
CA ASP A 158 -23.31 11.60 0.10
C ASP A 158 -23.24 10.17 -0.45
N PRO A 159 -24.35 9.43 -0.57
CA PRO A 159 -24.39 8.07 -1.09
C PRO A 159 -23.80 7.90 -2.49
N LYS A 160 -23.64 8.96 -3.26
CA LYS A 160 -22.98 8.88 -4.57
C LYS A 160 -21.52 8.43 -4.47
N TYR A 161 -20.88 8.59 -3.29
CA TYR A 161 -19.51 8.20 -3.02
C TYR A 161 -19.38 6.85 -2.28
N ASP A 162 -20.49 6.14 -2.00
CA ASP A 162 -20.44 4.86 -1.29
C ASP A 162 -19.51 3.87 -1.99
N TYR A 163 -19.52 3.84 -3.33
CA TYR A 163 -18.64 2.95 -4.11
C TYR A 163 -17.15 3.21 -3.87
N LEU A 164 -16.74 4.49 -3.64
CA LEU A 164 -15.36 4.84 -3.28
C LEU A 164 -15.04 4.43 -1.86
N ASN A 165 -15.94 4.74 -0.92
CA ASN A 165 -15.77 4.35 0.48
C ASN A 165 -15.66 2.84 0.64
N GLU A 166 -16.49 2.07 -0.07
CA GLU A 166 -16.42 0.60 -0.11
C GLU A 166 -15.09 0.13 -0.71
N ALA A 167 -14.65 0.73 -1.84
CA ALA A 167 -13.38 0.38 -2.46
C ALA A 167 -12.19 0.69 -1.52
N PHE A 168 -12.17 1.84 -0.84
CA PHE A 168 -11.13 2.15 0.13
C PHE A 168 -11.13 1.18 1.31
N ALA A 169 -12.30 0.84 1.85
CA ALA A 169 -12.42 -0.11 2.96
C ALA A 169 -11.94 -1.52 2.58
N ILE A 170 -12.37 -2.04 1.44
CA ILE A 170 -11.97 -3.39 0.96
C ILE A 170 -10.45 -3.49 0.76
N ASN A 171 -9.81 -2.41 0.34
CA ASN A 171 -8.37 -2.38 0.08
C ASN A 171 -7.54 -1.94 1.29
N SER A 172 -8.16 -1.54 2.40
CA SER A 172 -7.46 -1.28 3.65
C SER A 172 -7.02 -2.60 4.31
N LEU A 173 -5.80 -2.61 4.85
CA LEU A 173 -5.17 -3.80 5.44
C LEU A 173 -4.99 -3.67 6.96
N ASN A 174 -5.72 -2.76 7.60
CA ASN A 174 -5.62 -2.48 9.02
C ASN A 174 -6.57 -3.33 9.90
N GLU A 175 -7.39 -4.20 9.30
CA GLU A 175 -8.43 -4.97 10.00
C GLU A 175 -8.21 -6.48 9.97
N PHE A 176 -6.96 -6.97 10.04
CA PHE A 176 -6.67 -8.39 10.23
C PHE A 176 -5.69 -8.63 11.38
N VAL A 177 -5.67 -9.85 11.90
CA VAL A 177 -4.77 -10.24 12.99
C VAL A 177 -3.74 -11.20 12.42
N PRO A 178 -2.46 -10.77 12.25
CA PRO A 178 -1.42 -11.65 11.75
C PRO A 178 -1.13 -12.79 12.73
N THR A 179 -0.99 -14.00 12.22
CA THR A 179 -0.64 -15.20 12.97
C THR A 179 0.83 -15.62 12.77
N ARG A 180 1.46 -15.11 11.71
CA ARG A 180 2.89 -15.23 11.40
C ARG A 180 3.59 -13.92 11.71
N LYS A 181 4.91 -14.01 11.96
CA LYS A 181 5.70 -12.84 12.37
C LYS A 181 5.61 -11.71 11.32
N MET A 182 5.22 -10.53 11.79
CA MET A 182 5.18 -9.30 11.01
C MET A 182 5.90 -8.18 11.76
N ILE A 183 6.84 -7.53 11.10
CA ILE A 183 7.61 -6.41 11.64
C ILE A 183 7.37 -5.23 10.74
N MET A 184 6.56 -4.28 11.18
CA MET A 184 6.26 -3.06 10.42
C MET A 184 7.35 -2.02 10.64
N TYR A 185 7.69 -1.27 9.59
CA TYR A 185 8.67 -0.17 9.64
C TYR A 185 8.07 1.09 9.05
N HIS A 186 8.43 2.26 9.59
CA HIS A 186 8.05 3.53 8.96
C HIS A 186 8.93 4.67 9.43
N GLY A 187 9.31 5.58 8.51
CA GLY A 187 10.03 6.80 8.83
C GLY A 187 9.18 7.80 9.59
N THR A 188 9.65 8.29 10.75
CA THR A 188 8.85 9.20 11.60
C THR A 188 8.64 10.58 10.97
N ALA A 189 9.47 10.98 10.00
CA ALA A 189 9.36 12.22 9.24
C ALA A 189 8.78 12.02 7.82
N ASP A 190 8.15 10.86 7.56
CA ASP A 190 7.55 10.56 6.27
C ASP A 190 6.23 11.34 6.08
N ILE A 191 6.21 12.19 5.05
CA ILE A 191 5.02 12.97 4.62
C ILE A 191 4.50 12.54 3.25
N THR A 192 5.18 11.64 2.58
CA THR A 192 4.75 11.05 1.30
C THR A 192 3.68 9.99 1.55
N VAL A 193 4.02 9.03 2.41
CA VAL A 193 3.05 8.14 3.04
C VAL A 193 3.04 8.52 4.52
N PRO A 194 1.94 9.02 5.07
CA PRO A 194 1.94 9.54 6.44
C PRO A 194 2.33 8.48 7.46
N TYR A 195 3.33 8.78 8.30
CA TYR A 195 3.77 7.90 9.40
C TYR A 195 2.61 7.40 10.26
N GLN A 196 1.64 8.30 10.52
CA GLN A 196 0.47 7.99 11.32
C GLN A 196 -0.36 6.83 10.75
N ASN A 197 -0.38 6.64 9.43
CA ASN A 197 -1.09 5.52 8.79
C ASN A 197 -0.59 4.15 9.27
N SER A 198 0.73 3.99 9.42
CA SER A 198 1.30 2.76 9.99
C SER A 198 1.05 2.63 11.49
N VAL A 199 1.08 3.73 12.23
CA VAL A 199 0.76 3.73 13.68
C VAL A 199 -0.68 3.29 13.90
N ASP A 200 -1.62 3.86 13.14
CA ASP A 200 -3.04 3.53 13.25
C ASP A 200 -3.32 2.08 12.85
N THR A 201 -2.68 1.62 11.76
CA THR A 201 -2.75 0.22 11.31
C THR A 201 -2.23 -0.75 12.39
N TYR A 202 -1.05 -0.46 12.97
CA TYR A 202 -0.49 -1.28 14.04
C TYR A 202 -1.42 -1.33 15.25
N ASN A 203 -1.91 -0.17 15.70
CA ASN A 203 -2.81 -0.09 16.84
C ASN A 203 -4.13 -0.82 16.58
N SER A 204 -4.72 -0.68 15.38
CA SER A 204 -5.93 -1.41 15.00
C SER A 204 -5.73 -2.93 15.10
N MET A 205 -4.63 -3.46 14.56
CA MET A 205 -4.33 -4.88 14.66
C MET A 205 -4.12 -5.35 16.11
N ILE A 206 -3.47 -4.54 16.97
CA ILE A 206 -3.32 -4.84 18.39
C ILE A 206 -4.68 -4.86 19.11
N ASP A 207 -5.53 -3.87 18.83
CA ASP A 207 -6.88 -3.78 19.42
C ASP A 207 -7.78 -4.96 18.99
N LEU A 208 -7.56 -5.49 17.78
CA LEU A 208 -8.19 -6.71 17.28
C LEU A 208 -7.62 -8.00 17.91
N GLY A 209 -6.54 -7.90 18.68
CA GLY A 209 -5.96 -9.01 19.43
C GLY A 209 -4.65 -9.57 18.86
N ALA A 210 -3.96 -8.85 17.98
CA ALA A 210 -2.64 -9.26 17.52
C ALA A 210 -1.65 -9.38 18.69
N SER A 211 -0.93 -10.49 18.74
CA SER A 211 0.07 -10.73 19.81
C SER A 211 1.31 -9.85 19.58
N PRO A 212 1.82 -9.14 20.60
CA PRO A 212 3.10 -8.42 20.52
C PRO A 212 4.32 -9.32 20.22
N ASN A 213 4.19 -10.63 20.37
CA ASN A 213 5.23 -11.59 19.97
C ASN A 213 5.21 -11.87 18.46
N ILE A 214 4.10 -11.57 17.80
CA ILE A 214 3.87 -11.78 16.37
C ILE A 214 4.01 -10.47 15.61
N LEU A 215 3.31 -9.42 16.04
CA LEU A 215 3.31 -8.12 15.43
C LEU A 215 4.20 -7.14 16.22
N SER A 216 5.13 -6.50 15.52
CA SER A 216 5.96 -5.42 16.07
C SER A 216 6.04 -4.24 15.13
N PHE A 217 6.35 -3.05 15.66
CA PHE A 217 6.51 -1.83 14.90
C PHE A 217 7.84 -1.15 15.25
N VAL A 218 8.63 -0.84 14.22
CA VAL A 218 9.96 -0.21 14.34
C VAL A 218 9.90 1.17 13.68
N PRO A 219 9.84 2.25 14.47
CA PRO A 219 9.98 3.60 13.94
C PRO A 219 11.41 3.81 13.46
N LEU A 220 11.56 4.37 12.25
CA LEU A 220 12.84 4.84 11.72
C LEU A 220 12.94 6.33 12.05
N GLU A 221 13.60 6.66 13.15
CA GLU A 221 13.63 8.01 13.70
C GLU A 221 14.20 9.04 12.71
N ASP A 222 13.51 10.17 12.56
CA ASP A 222 13.82 11.29 11.66
C ASP A 222 13.93 10.91 10.17
N ALA A 223 13.58 9.67 9.78
CA ALA A 223 13.64 9.24 8.40
C ALA A 223 12.42 9.77 7.61
N THR A 224 12.70 10.36 6.46
CA THR A 224 11.71 10.68 5.44
C THR A 224 11.40 9.43 4.61
N HIS A 225 10.45 9.54 3.64
CA HIS A 225 10.12 8.44 2.74
C HIS A 225 11.35 7.86 2.03
N ASP A 226 12.22 8.73 1.52
CA ASP A 226 13.41 8.29 0.77
C ASP A 226 14.55 7.84 1.69
N SER A 227 14.80 8.58 2.79
CA SER A 227 15.93 8.28 3.68
C SER A 227 15.70 7.04 4.54
N GLY A 228 14.46 6.60 4.70
CA GLY A 228 14.10 5.38 5.44
C GLY A 228 14.46 4.08 4.72
N VAL A 229 14.66 4.10 3.40
CA VAL A 229 14.91 2.89 2.58
C VAL A 229 16.16 2.13 3.03
N VAL A 230 17.28 2.83 3.20
CA VAL A 230 18.58 2.19 3.52
C VAL A 230 18.60 1.58 4.92
N PRO A 231 18.23 2.29 6.00
CA PRO A 231 18.19 1.69 7.34
C PRO A 231 17.18 0.52 7.40
N TYR A 232 16.03 0.62 6.73
CA TYR A 232 15.09 -0.49 6.63
C TYR A 232 15.72 -1.74 6.00
N ILE A 233 16.37 -1.63 4.84
CA ILE A 233 16.97 -2.78 4.14
C ILE A 233 18.03 -3.47 5.01
N ILE A 234 18.87 -2.69 5.70
CA ILE A 234 19.93 -3.24 6.58
C ILE A 234 19.29 -4.03 7.72
N ASP A 235 18.33 -3.45 8.44
CA ASP A 235 17.69 -4.08 9.58
C ASP A 235 16.90 -5.35 9.19
N VAL A 236 16.20 -5.31 8.06
CA VAL A 236 15.44 -6.45 7.56
C VAL A 236 16.35 -7.63 7.20
N ILE A 237 17.49 -7.36 6.54
CA ILE A 237 18.43 -8.44 6.20
C ILE A 237 18.96 -9.10 7.46
N GLU A 238 19.41 -8.32 8.46
CA GLU A 238 19.92 -8.83 9.75
C GLU A 238 18.82 -9.61 10.49
N THR A 239 17.61 -9.08 10.53
CA THR A 239 16.47 -9.72 11.20
C THR A 239 16.08 -11.03 10.54
N PHE A 240 15.99 -11.07 9.21
CA PHE A 240 15.63 -12.29 8.49
C PHE A 240 16.73 -13.36 8.58
N ASP A 241 18.02 -12.96 8.58
CA ASP A 241 19.13 -13.88 8.77
C ASP A 241 19.09 -14.53 10.17
N ALA A 242 18.64 -13.81 11.18
CA ALA A 242 18.49 -14.36 12.53
C ALA A 242 17.27 -15.29 12.69
N LEU A 243 16.34 -15.31 11.74
CA LEU A 243 15.13 -16.13 11.75
C LEU A 243 15.23 -17.40 10.88
N LYS A 244 16.34 -17.59 10.17
CA LYS A 244 16.60 -18.76 9.29
C LYS A 244 16.82 -20.07 10.05
#